data_af829272d2eba908addd1a7f3c0ccaf9
#
_entry.id   af829272d2eba908addd1a7f3c0ccaf9
#
_cell.length_a   1.000
_cell.length_b   1.000
_cell.length_c   1.000
_cell.angle_alpha   90.00
_cell.angle_beta   90.00
_cell.angle_gamma   90.00
#
_symmetry.space_group_name_H-M   'P 1'
#
loop_
_entity.id
_entity.type
_entity.pdbx_description
1 polymer ?
#
loop_
_entity_poly.entity_id
_entity_poly.type
_entity_poly.pdbx_seq_one_letter_code
_entity_poly.pdbx_strand_id
1 'polypeptide(L)'
;VDVRHIDPIADAISPGLQVADGSSLQLLFNPASDQLSLKATSEYIERKRMLATRLNVNASNRGDSLTVYASAEDLYAGMLHLPGLSLTGGAKQGRVQLSAGFNDTLRKVSGLVGVRADVVDEHGPNGRVVDLRILPSHITRG
;
A
#
# COMPACT_ATOMS: atom_id res chain seq x y z
N VAL A 1 -0.04 7.28 19.47
CA VAL A 1 1.08 6.45 19.95
C VAL A 1 2.21 6.61 18.96
N ASP A 2 3.35 7.07 19.43
CA ASP A 2 4.59 7.17 18.65
C ASP A 2 5.44 5.93 18.97
N VAL A 3 5.61 5.05 17.99
CA VAL A 3 6.39 3.82 18.15
C VAL A 3 7.74 4.03 17.46
N ARG A 4 8.81 4.16 18.25
CA ARG A 4 10.16 4.42 17.75
C ARG A 4 10.98 3.15 17.42
N HIS A 5 10.49 1.97 17.81
CA HIS A 5 11.11 0.69 17.53
C HIS A 5 10.08 -0.22 16.86
N ILE A 6 10.20 -0.37 15.54
CA ILE A 6 9.22 -1.06 14.69
C ILE A 6 9.54 -2.55 14.55
N ASP A 7 10.78 -2.99 14.88
CA ASP A 7 11.21 -4.36 14.66
C ASP A 7 10.29 -5.43 15.26
N PRO A 8 9.80 -5.31 16.53
CA PRO A 8 8.89 -6.33 17.07
C PRO A 8 7.54 -6.38 16.35
N ILE A 9 7.08 -5.23 15.82
CA ILE A 9 5.82 -5.14 15.07
C ILE A 9 6.04 -5.69 13.65
N ALA A 10 7.17 -5.39 13.03
CA ALA A 10 7.55 -5.88 11.72
C ALA A 10 7.66 -7.41 11.71
N ASP A 11 8.31 -8.00 12.71
CA ASP A 11 8.42 -9.45 12.87
C ASP A 11 7.06 -10.14 13.13
N ALA A 12 6.18 -9.51 13.89
CA ALA A 12 4.83 -10.02 14.13
C ALA A 12 3.95 -10.02 12.86
N ILE A 13 4.13 -9.03 11.99
CA ILE A 13 3.37 -8.90 10.73
C ILE A 13 3.97 -9.79 9.65
N SER A 14 5.29 -9.84 9.55
CA SER A 14 6.00 -10.57 8.49
C SER A 14 7.39 -11.01 8.94
N PRO A 15 7.55 -12.26 9.40
CA PRO A 15 8.84 -12.78 9.82
C PRO A 15 9.94 -12.59 8.78
N GLY A 16 11.09 -12.06 9.22
CA GLY A 16 12.23 -11.74 8.36
C GLY A 16 12.09 -10.45 7.54
N LEU A 17 11.17 -9.56 7.95
CA LEU A 17 11.12 -8.20 7.46
C LEU A 17 12.16 -7.37 8.22
N GLN A 18 13.10 -6.78 7.50
CA GLN A 18 14.07 -5.82 8.05
C GLN A 18 13.63 -4.40 7.71
N VAL A 19 13.68 -3.54 8.69
CA VAL A 19 13.26 -2.14 8.60
C VAL A 19 14.42 -1.26 9.02
N ALA A 20 14.66 -0.16 8.31
CA ALA A 20 15.76 0.75 8.62
C ALA A 20 15.65 1.33 10.04
N ASP A 21 16.79 1.52 10.68
CA ASP A 21 16.87 2.32 11.91
C ASP A 21 16.32 3.73 11.66
N GLY A 22 15.59 4.27 12.66
CA GLY A 22 14.94 5.57 12.50
C GLY A 22 13.62 5.55 11.72
N SER A 23 13.13 4.39 11.32
CA SER A 23 11.77 4.27 10.79
C SER A 23 10.74 4.71 11.81
N SER A 24 9.69 5.35 11.33
CA SER A 24 8.62 5.87 12.18
C SER A 24 7.27 5.29 11.81
N LEU A 25 6.47 5.00 12.82
CA LEU A 25 5.06 4.64 12.69
C LEU A 25 4.25 5.52 13.64
N GLN A 26 3.35 6.30 13.10
CA GLN A 26 2.45 7.15 13.86
C GLN A 26 1.00 6.70 13.61
N LEU A 27 0.31 6.35 14.69
CA LEU A 27 -1.09 5.98 14.67
C LEU A 27 -1.89 6.96 15.52
N LEU A 28 -2.87 7.60 14.93
CA LEU A 28 -3.82 8.49 15.60
C LEU A 28 -5.22 7.91 15.47
N PHE A 29 -5.89 7.75 16.59
CA PHE A 29 -7.27 7.30 16.62
C PHE A 29 -8.12 8.27 17.44
N ASN A 30 -9.22 8.71 16.84
CA ASN A 30 -10.22 9.55 17.49
C ASN A 30 -11.54 8.77 17.58
N PRO A 31 -11.86 8.22 18.75
CA PRO A 31 -13.08 7.40 18.92
C PRO A 31 -14.36 8.22 18.80
N ALA A 32 -14.32 9.52 19.08
CA ALA A 32 -15.50 10.38 18.99
C ALA A 32 -15.97 10.62 17.56
N SER A 33 -15.07 10.54 16.58
CA SER A 33 -15.36 10.74 15.15
C SER A 33 -15.14 9.48 14.32
N ASP A 34 -14.79 8.36 14.93
CA ASP A 34 -14.41 7.09 14.27
C ASP A 34 -13.35 7.32 13.18
N GLN A 35 -12.37 8.16 13.50
CA GLN A 35 -11.29 8.52 12.59
C GLN A 35 -9.99 7.83 13.00
N LEU A 36 -9.40 7.15 12.04
CA LEU A 36 -8.07 6.54 12.13
C LEU A 36 -7.14 7.21 11.12
N SER A 37 -5.93 7.54 11.55
CA SER A 37 -4.87 8.00 10.65
C SER A 37 -3.59 7.27 10.99
N LEU A 38 -2.95 6.70 9.98
CA LEU A 38 -1.67 6.01 10.07
C LEU A 38 -0.69 6.69 9.12
N LYS A 39 0.50 6.98 9.64
CA LYS A 39 1.64 7.44 8.86
C LYS A 39 2.84 6.57 9.18
N ALA A 40 3.53 6.08 8.17
CA ALA A 40 4.77 5.34 8.33
C ALA A 40 5.82 5.82 7.33
N THR A 41 7.06 5.93 7.78
CA THR A 41 8.20 6.28 6.93
C THR A 41 9.37 5.36 7.26
N SER A 42 10.11 4.97 6.23
CA SER A 42 11.32 4.16 6.39
C SER A 42 12.30 4.47 5.26
N GLU A 43 13.60 4.55 5.59
CA GLU A 43 14.65 4.69 4.58
C GLU A 43 14.75 3.43 3.71
N TYR A 44 14.55 2.27 4.29
CA TYR A 44 14.41 1.03 3.54
C TYR A 44 13.56 0.00 4.30
N ILE A 45 12.96 -0.88 3.54
CA ILE A 45 12.35 -2.14 4.02
C ILE A 45 12.87 -3.25 3.14
N GLU A 46 13.43 -4.28 3.75
CA GLU A 46 13.98 -5.44 3.06
C GLU A 46 13.33 -6.73 3.56
N ARG A 47 13.03 -7.62 2.63
CA ARG A 47 12.58 -8.98 2.91
C ARG A 47 13.01 -9.92 1.81
N LYS A 48 13.87 -10.90 2.13
CA LYS A 48 14.39 -11.89 1.17
C LYS A 48 15.04 -11.21 -0.05
N ARG A 49 14.36 -11.22 -1.20
CA ARG A 49 14.82 -10.63 -2.47
C ARG A 49 14.08 -9.35 -2.85
N MET A 50 13.37 -8.76 -1.89
CA MET A 50 12.65 -7.51 -2.07
C MET A 50 13.30 -6.43 -1.20
N LEU A 51 13.57 -5.29 -1.81
CA LEU A 51 14.06 -4.09 -1.14
C LEU A 51 13.25 -2.90 -1.65
N ALA A 52 12.64 -2.16 -0.76
CA ALA A 52 12.03 -0.87 -1.07
C ALA A 52 12.78 0.23 -0.32
N THR A 53 13.08 1.33 -1.01
CA THR A 53 13.80 2.47 -0.44
C THR A 53 12.92 3.70 -0.35
N ARG A 54 13.17 4.55 0.64
CA ARG A 54 12.45 5.79 0.95
C ARG A 54 10.93 5.60 0.94
N LEU A 55 10.50 4.65 1.77
CA LEU A 55 9.10 4.30 1.89
C LEU A 55 8.33 5.36 2.65
N ASN A 56 7.17 5.73 2.13
CA ASN A 56 6.19 6.57 2.81
C ASN A 56 4.81 5.93 2.66
N VAL A 57 4.11 5.75 3.77
CA VAL A 57 2.75 5.20 3.79
C VAL A 57 1.85 6.11 4.60
N ASN A 58 0.72 6.46 4.02
CA ASN A 58 -0.34 7.18 4.69
C ASN A 58 -1.65 6.42 4.49
N ALA A 59 -2.36 6.16 5.57
CA ALA A 59 -3.69 5.60 5.53
C ALA A 59 -4.61 6.38 6.47
N SER A 60 -5.82 6.60 6.05
CA SER A 60 -6.83 7.25 6.89
C SER A 60 -8.22 6.74 6.55
N ASN A 61 -9.07 6.66 7.56
CA ASN A 61 -10.49 6.48 7.34
C ASN A 61 -11.25 7.74 7.70
N ARG A 62 -12.39 7.92 7.06
CA ARG A 62 -13.39 8.93 7.40
C ARG A 62 -14.76 8.27 7.23
N GLY A 63 -15.39 7.96 8.38
CA GLY A 63 -16.61 7.15 8.39
C GLY A 63 -16.36 5.77 7.76
N ASP A 64 -17.18 5.41 6.79
CA ASP A 64 -17.13 4.14 6.05
C ASP A 64 -16.10 4.08 4.91
N SER A 65 -15.28 5.12 4.76
CA SER A 65 -14.32 5.25 3.66
C SER A 65 -12.88 5.17 4.18
N LEU A 66 -12.11 4.24 3.66
CA LEU A 66 -10.67 4.10 3.89
C LEU A 66 -9.91 4.58 2.65
N THR A 67 -8.86 5.37 2.86
CA THR A 67 -7.91 5.76 1.82
C THR A 67 -6.50 5.36 2.24
N VAL A 68 -5.72 4.86 1.28
CA VAL A 68 -4.31 4.47 1.46
C VAL A 68 -3.49 5.07 0.34
N TYR A 69 -2.38 5.66 0.70
CA TYR A 69 -1.33 6.08 -0.21
C TYR A 69 0.00 5.54 0.27
N ALA A 70 0.75 4.91 -0.62
CA ALA A 70 2.13 4.50 -0.34
C ALA A 70 3.02 4.89 -1.51
N SER A 71 4.26 5.25 -1.23
CA SER A 71 5.27 5.51 -2.24
C SER A 71 6.62 4.96 -1.80
N ALA A 72 7.42 4.57 -2.79
CA ALA A 72 8.81 4.21 -2.61
C ALA A 72 9.64 4.86 -3.73
N GLU A 73 10.86 5.26 -3.45
CA GLU A 73 11.76 5.77 -4.49
C GLU A 73 12.14 4.65 -5.45
N ASP A 74 12.51 3.51 -4.89
CA ASP A 74 12.84 2.31 -5.66
C ASP A 74 12.21 1.06 -5.02
N LEU A 75 11.78 0.15 -5.85
CA LEU A 75 11.43 -1.21 -5.47
C LEU A 75 12.26 -2.19 -6.29
N TYR A 76 13.06 -2.99 -5.62
CA TYR A 76 13.78 -4.12 -6.19
C TYR A 76 13.10 -5.41 -5.79
N ALA A 77 12.78 -6.28 -6.73
CA ALA A 77 12.16 -7.59 -6.49
C ALA A 77 12.81 -8.63 -7.43
N GLY A 78 13.84 -9.29 -6.95
CA GLY A 78 14.66 -10.17 -7.78
C GLY A 78 15.38 -9.40 -8.88
N MET A 79 15.02 -9.64 -10.14
CA MET A 79 15.55 -8.88 -11.30
C MET A 79 14.70 -7.67 -11.69
N LEU A 80 13.55 -7.49 -11.08
CA LEU A 80 12.66 -6.37 -11.35
C LEU A 80 13.13 -5.14 -10.54
N HIS A 81 13.25 -4.00 -11.23
CA HIS A 81 13.46 -2.69 -10.62
C HIS A 81 12.35 -1.74 -11.07
N LEU A 82 11.62 -1.20 -10.12
CA LEU A 82 10.55 -0.23 -10.35
C LEU A 82 10.88 1.06 -9.60
N PRO A 83 11.45 2.05 -10.26
CA PRO A 83 11.69 3.37 -9.65
C PRO A 83 10.41 4.20 -9.62
N GLY A 84 10.33 5.11 -8.66
CA GLY A 84 9.21 6.01 -8.51
C GLY A 84 7.88 5.29 -8.32
N LEU A 85 7.88 4.23 -7.47
CA LEU A 85 6.68 3.44 -7.19
C LEU A 85 5.67 4.27 -6.38
N SER A 86 4.43 4.22 -6.78
CA SER A 86 3.30 4.76 -6.04
C SER A 86 2.15 3.76 -5.99
N LEU A 87 1.50 3.67 -4.84
CA LEU A 87 0.30 2.88 -4.63
C LEU A 87 -0.77 3.80 -4.04
N THR A 88 -1.93 3.81 -4.65
CA THR A 88 -3.11 4.47 -4.12
C THR A 88 -4.23 3.47 -3.97
N GLY A 89 -4.97 3.56 -2.88
CA GLY A 89 -6.06 2.66 -2.63
C GLY A 89 -7.19 3.32 -1.88
N GLY A 90 -8.37 2.75 -2.03
CA GLY A 90 -9.55 3.16 -1.29
C GLY A 90 -10.50 2.01 -1.09
N ALA A 91 -11.20 2.04 0.03
CA ALA A 91 -12.28 1.10 0.30
C ALA A 91 -13.50 1.89 0.78
N LYS A 92 -14.66 1.60 0.24
CA LYS A 92 -15.94 2.19 0.62
C LYS A 92 -17.09 1.27 0.27
N GLN A 93 -17.98 1.02 1.24
CA GLN A 93 -19.23 0.28 1.02
C GLN A 93 -19.04 -1.05 0.26
N GLY A 94 -18.09 -1.89 0.73
CA GLY A 94 -17.81 -3.19 0.12
C GLY A 94 -17.02 -3.14 -1.19
N ARG A 95 -16.62 -1.95 -1.66
CA ARG A 95 -15.76 -1.77 -2.83
C ARG A 95 -14.34 -1.42 -2.41
N VAL A 96 -13.36 -2.12 -2.97
CA VAL A 96 -11.92 -1.80 -2.83
C VAL A 96 -11.35 -1.49 -4.20
N GLN A 97 -10.63 -0.40 -4.30
CA GLN A 97 -9.91 -0.02 -5.51
C GLN A 97 -8.44 0.24 -5.16
N LEU A 98 -7.55 -0.34 -5.94
CA LEU A 98 -6.10 -0.17 -5.82
C LEU A 98 -5.53 0.23 -7.17
N SER A 99 -4.58 1.16 -7.17
CA SER A 99 -3.82 1.56 -8.35
C SER A 99 -2.35 1.63 -7.99
N ALA A 100 -1.52 0.98 -8.77
CA ALA A 100 -0.07 1.00 -8.64
C ALA A 100 0.54 1.65 -9.88
N GLY A 101 1.43 2.61 -9.67
CA GLY A 101 2.17 3.28 -10.73
C GLY A 101 3.67 3.23 -10.48
N PHE A 102 4.45 3.30 -11.54
CA PHE A 102 5.89 3.49 -11.49
C PHE A 102 6.32 4.52 -12.53
N ASN A 103 7.45 5.18 -12.29
CA ASN A 103 7.98 6.19 -13.20
C ASN A 103 9.50 6.12 -13.26
N ASP A 104 10.04 5.44 -14.29
CA ASP A 104 11.47 5.40 -14.60
C ASP A 104 11.85 6.59 -15.47
N THR A 105 12.30 7.66 -14.84
CA THR A 105 12.71 8.88 -15.55
C THR A 105 13.98 8.70 -16.38
N LEU A 106 14.85 7.76 -16.01
CA LEU A 106 16.09 7.48 -16.74
C LEU A 106 15.82 6.74 -18.06
N ARG A 107 14.89 5.77 -18.01
CA ARG A 107 14.50 4.99 -19.19
C ARG A 107 13.31 5.59 -19.92
N LYS A 108 12.74 6.68 -19.39
CA LYS A 108 11.53 7.32 -19.91
C LYS A 108 10.35 6.34 -20.05
N VAL A 109 10.18 5.47 -19.07
CA VAL A 109 9.10 4.50 -19.03
C VAL A 109 8.28 4.74 -17.79
N SER A 110 6.98 4.82 -17.94
CA SER A 110 6.04 4.89 -16.84
C SER A 110 4.90 3.90 -17.05
N GLY A 111 4.27 3.47 -15.96
CA GLY A 111 3.15 2.56 -16.04
C GLY A 111 2.16 2.79 -14.91
N LEU A 112 0.91 2.48 -15.18
CA LEU A 112 -0.18 2.48 -14.23
C LEU A 112 -1.00 1.19 -14.39
N VAL A 113 -1.22 0.51 -13.28
CA VAL A 113 -2.10 -0.66 -13.21
C VAL A 113 -3.13 -0.43 -12.12
N GLY A 114 -4.39 -0.61 -12.44
CA GLY A 114 -5.47 -0.49 -11.48
C GLY A 114 -6.26 -1.79 -11.34
N VAL A 115 -6.73 -2.06 -10.13
CA VAL A 115 -7.60 -3.20 -9.82
C VAL A 115 -8.74 -2.73 -8.94
N ARG A 116 -9.94 -3.22 -9.21
CA ARG A 116 -11.12 -3.02 -8.38
C ARG A 116 -11.68 -4.37 -7.95
N ALA A 117 -12.02 -4.47 -6.68
CA ALA A 117 -12.75 -5.60 -6.11
C ALA A 117 -14.06 -5.08 -5.51
N ASP A 118 -15.17 -5.64 -5.93
CA ASP A 118 -16.48 -5.38 -5.36
C ASP A 118 -16.88 -6.64 -4.55
N VAL A 119 -17.17 -6.46 -3.25
CA VAL A 119 -17.70 -7.51 -2.39
C VAL A 119 -19.22 -7.45 -2.46
N VAL A 120 -19.81 -8.48 -3.01
CA VAL A 120 -21.26 -8.62 -3.15
C VAL A 120 -21.74 -9.68 -2.16
N ASP A 121 -22.66 -9.31 -1.29
CA ASP A 121 -23.37 -10.27 -0.42
C ASP A 121 -24.45 -10.95 -1.27
N GLU A 122 -24.20 -12.18 -1.71
CA GLU A 122 -25.25 -13.00 -2.31
C GLU A 122 -26.11 -13.61 -1.19
N HIS A 123 -27.43 -13.38 -1.27
CA HIS A 123 -28.43 -14.02 -0.43
C HIS A 123 -28.58 -15.49 -0.86
N GLY A 124 -27.58 -16.32 -0.58
CA GLY A 124 -27.54 -17.72 -0.95
C GLY A 124 -26.62 -18.55 -0.05
N PRO A 125 -26.64 -19.89 -0.14
CA PRO A 125 -25.86 -20.79 0.72
C PRO A 125 -24.33 -20.62 0.55
N ASN A 126 -23.84 -19.90 -0.45
CA ASN A 126 -22.42 -19.74 -0.77
C ASN A 126 -21.77 -18.45 -0.22
N GLY A 127 -22.51 -17.56 0.46
CA GLY A 127 -21.95 -16.43 1.18
C GLY A 127 -21.53 -15.25 0.29
N ARG A 128 -20.33 -14.70 0.54
CA ARG A 128 -19.82 -13.50 -0.13
C ARG A 128 -19.09 -13.84 -1.42
N VAL A 129 -19.42 -13.14 -2.49
CA VAL A 129 -18.73 -13.20 -3.78
C VAL A 129 -17.87 -11.95 -3.95
N VAL A 130 -16.64 -12.12 -4.44
CA VAL A 130 -15.75 -11.01 -4.80
C VAL A 130 -15.66 -10.94 -6.32
N ASP A 131 -16.19 -9.87 -6.90
CA ASP A 131 -16.01 -9.54 -8.33
C ASP A 131 -14.72 -8.73 -8.49
N LEU A 132 -13.73 -9.29 -9.18
CA LEU A 132 -12.44 -8.67 -9.42
C LEU A 132 -12.35 -8.13 -10.85
N ARG A 133 -12.02 -6.85 -11.01
CA ARG A 133 -11.86 -6.21 -12.31
C ARG A 133 -10.51 -5.52 -12.41
N ILE A 134 -9.81 -5.78 -13.53
CA ILE A 134 -8.64 -4.97 -13.90
C ILE A 134 -9.16 -3.68 -14.54
N LEU A 135 -8.72 -2.56 -14.00
CA LEU A 135 -9.04 -1.23 -14.55
C LEU A 135 -8.14 -0.94 -15.78
N PRO A 136 -8.51 0.04 -16.62
CA PRO A 136 -7.65 0.45 -17.72
C PRO A 136 -6.23 0.73 -17.23
N SER A 137 -5.29 -0.03 -17.78
CA SER A 137 -3.88 0.00 -17.40
C SER A 137 -3.05 0.36 -18.62
N HIS A 138 -1.98 1.14 -18.44
CA HIS A 138 -1.13 1.53 -19.55
C HIS A 138 0.33 1.56 -19.14
N ILE A 139 1.20 1.35 -20.13
CA ILE A 139 2.64 1.56 -20.03
C ILE A 139 2.99 2.53 -21.18
N THR A 140 3.65 3.62 -20.83
CA THR A 140 4.09 4.63 -21.78
C THR A 140 5.62 4.62 -21.85
N ARG A 141 6.14 4.70 -23.06
CA ARG A 141 7.56 4.89 -23.33
C ARG A 141 7.72 6.20 -24.10
N GLY A 142 8.47 7.14 -23.53
CA GLY A 142 8.77 8.44 -24.12
C GLY A 142 10.04 8.42 -24.96
#